data_3da20e28e359fa13b5ec90e54268eece
#
_entry.id   3da20e28e359fa13b5ec90e54268eece
#
_cell.length_a   1.000
_cell.length_b   1.000
_cell.length_c   1.000
_cell.angle_alpha   90.00
_cell.angle_beta   90.00
_cell.angle_gamma   90.00
#
_symmetry.space_group_name_H-M   'P 1'
#
loop_
_entity.id
_entity.type
_entity.pdbx_description
1 polymer ?
#
loop_
_entity_poly.entity_id
_entity_poly.type
_entity_poly.pdbx_seq_one_letter_code
_entity_poly.pdbx_strand_id
1 'polypeptide(L)'
;SRKEPEAGNDVYLTIDKNLQENTYKLLEEKVAGIVLAKLQNVLTYDPSNVSDSKNLIIPVGDAYYNLIGNSIIDTGHFVKDDAKTAEKAVYSIFQPKREEAVAAIIAQMQNKDAAAYKDLDDEMKGYMDYVCDTVLTKNTGILNSDLIDKNDDTYISWAKDEVISLYTYLNYAISKNWIDTTKLGENSYSSSEEIYQEILNYLQDYLKNDSSFDKLLYENLIKSGSVTGNQVCAILYEQGVLPMDESAYNGLLSGSI
;
A
#
# COMPACT_ATOMS: atom_id res chain seq x y z
N SER A 1 -15.89 10.69 46.10
CA SER A 1 -17.20 10.37 45.52
C SER A 1 -17.21 10.79 44.07
N ARG A 2 -17.44 9.84 43.21
CA ARG A 2 -17.58 10.06 41.75
C ARG A 2 -18.97 10.62 41.53
N LYS A 3 -19.07 11.84 40.99
CA LYS A 3 -20.34 12.41 40.62
C LYS A 3 -20.79 11.80 39.28
N GLU A 4 -21.98 11.24 39.23
CA GLU A 4 -22.59 10.73 38.01
C GLU A 4 -22.80 11.89 37.03
N PRO A 5 -22.57 11.70 35.70
CA PRO A 5 -22.80 12.72 34.70
C PRO A 5 -24.33 13.03 34.62
N GLU A 6 -24.70 14.30 34.73
CA GLU A 6 -26.07 14.76 34.47
C GLU A 6 -26.23 15.08 32.99
N ALA A 7 -27.36 14.72 32.40
CA ALA A 7 -27.70 15.10 31.03
C ALA A 7 -27.73 16.62 30.88
N GLY A 8 -26.98 17.14 29.90
CA GLY A 8 -27.01 18.57 29.58
C GLY A 8 -28.28 18.98 28.83
N ASN A 9 -28.40 20.27 28.53
CA ASN A 9 -29.50 20.79 27.72
C ASN A 9 -29.34 20.34 26.25
N ASP A 10 -30.48 20.13 25.58
CA ASP A 10 -30.50 19.84 24.15
C ASP A 10 -29.93 21.01 23.35
N VAL A 11 -29.07 20.68 22.38
CA VAL A 11 -28.51 21.65 21.46
C VAL A 11 -29.25 21.55 20.13
N TYR A 12 -29.93 22.62 19.75
CA TYR A 12 -30.60 22.72 18.45
C TYR A 12 -29.63 23.33 17.42
N LEU A 13 -29.34 22.56 16.35
CA LEU A 13 -28.55 23.04 15.23
C LEU A 13 -29.45 23.71 14.20
N THR A 14 -28.95 24.76 13.55
CA THR A 14 -29.64 25.46 12.45
C THR A 14 -29.55 24.73 11.12
N ILE A 15 -29.06 23.47 11.15
CA ILE A 15 -28.87 22.63 9.95
C ILE A 15 -30.19 21.89 9.69
N ASP A 16 -30.76 22.07 8.47
CA ASP A 16 -31.87 21.27 8.02
C ASP A 16 -31.39 19.87 7.64
N LYS A 17 -31.83 18.85 8.40
CA LYS A 17 -31.46 17.46 8.21
C LYS A 17 -31.82 16.96 6.81
N ASN A 18 -33.02 17.29 6.31
CA ASN A 18 -33.45 16.82 5.00
C ASN A 18 -32.66 17.48 3.88
N LEU A 19 -32.34 18.76 4.01
CA LEU A 19 -31.48 19.46 3.06
C LEU A 19 -30.09 18.85 3.04
N GLN A 20 -29.53 18.51 4.21
CA GLN A 20 -28.22 17.87 4.31
C GLN A 20 -28.23 16.48 3.66
N GLU A 21 -29.21 15.64 3.96
CA GLU A 21 -29.34 14.28 3.36
C GLU A 21 -29.55 14.35 1.84
N ASN A 22 -30.38 15.25 1.35
CA ASN A 22 -30.63 15.41 -0.09
C ASN A 22 -29.40 15.95 -0.81
N THR A 23 -28.68 16.90 -0.18
CA THR A 23 -27.43 17.44 -0.74
C THR A 23 -26.37 16.35 -0.83
N TYR A 24 -26.25 15.52 0.22
CA TYR A 24 -25.32 14.38 0.23
C TYR A 24 -25.62 13.41 -0.91
N LYS A 25 -26.88 12.97 -1.07
CA LYS A 25 -27.31 12.09 -2.16
C LYS A 25 -27.00 12.68 -3.55
N LEU A 26 -27.33 13.97 -3.73
CA LEU A 26 -27.06 14.65 -5.00
C LEU A 26 -25.55 14.72 -5.31
N LEU A 27 -24.72 14.97 -4.31
CA LEU A 27 -23.26 14.97 -4.45
C LEU A 27 -22.75 13.58 -4.80
N GLU A 28 -23.25 12.54 -4.12
CA GLU A 28 -22.90 11.14 -4.43
C GLU A 28 -23.24 10.78 -5.89
N GLU A 29 -24.45 11.08 -6.33
CA GLU A 29 -24.88 10.83 -7.73
C GLU A 29 -24.02 11.59 -8.74
N LYS A 30 -23.68 12.86 -8.47
CA LYS A 30 -22.84 13.68 -9.35
C LYS A 30 -21.41 13.17 -9.40
N VAL A 31 -20.82 12.83 -8.26
CA VAL A 31 -19.46 12.27 -8.19
C VAL A 31 -19.41 10.93 -8.91
N ALA A 32 -20.37 10.03 -8.63
CA ALA A 32 -20.45 8.72 -9.31
C ALA A 32 -20.58 8.89 -10.83
N GLY A 33 -21.41 9.82 -11.31
CA GLY A 33 -21.55 10.13 -12.72
C GLY A 33 -20.26 10.65 -13.38
N ILE A 34 -19.50 11.49 -12.68
CA ILE A 34 -18.19 11.98 -13.16
C ILE A 34 -17.17 10.83 -13.21
N VAL A 35 -17.10 10.02 -12.17
CA VAL A 35 -16.20 8.85 -12.12
C VAL A 35 -16.52 7.91 -13.28
N LEU A 36 -17.79 7.54 -13.45
CA LEU A 36 -18.21 6.63 -14.52
C LEU A 36 -17.90 7.19 -15.92
N ALA A 37 -18.11 8.49 -16.14
CA ALA A 37 -17.80 9.14 -17.42
C ALA A 37 -16.29 9.21 -17.73
N LYS A 38 -15.44 9.15 -16.69
CA LYS A 38 -13.99 9.21 -16.81
C LYS A 38 -13.32 7.85 -16.74
N LEU A 39 -14.01 6.82 -16.22
CA LEU A 39 -13.49 5.48 -16.05
C LEU A 39 -13.19 4.84 -17.41
N GLN A 40 -11.99 4.34 -17.60
CA GLN A 40 -11.58 3.62 -18.80
C GLN A 40 -10.93 2.28 -18.43
N ASN A 41 -11.13 1.28 -19.30
CA ASN A 41 -10.60 -0.07 -19.09
C ASN A 41 -9.10 -0.14 -19.43
N VAL A 42 -8.31 0.57 -18.65
CA VAL A 42 -6.84 0.50 -18.67
C VAL A 42 -6.35 0.32 -17.24
N LEU A 43 -5.27 -0.45 -17.07
CA LEU A 43 -4.75 -0.75 -15.72
C LEU A 43 -3.88 0.39 -15.18
N THR A 44 -3.12 1.03 -16.06
CA THR A 44 -2.22 2.13 -15.71
C THR A 44 -2.41 3.30 -16.64
N TYR A 45 -2.13 4.50 -16.16
CA TYR A 45 -2.25 5.75 -16.92
C TYR A 45 -1.24 6.77 -16.42
N ASP A 46 -0.51 7.40 -17.35
CA ASP A 46 0.38 8.50 -17.03
C ASP A 46 -0.27 9.83 -17.42
N PRO A 47 -0.67 10.67 -16.44
CA PRO A 47 -1.30 11.95 -16.70
C PRO A 47 -0.31 13.07 -17.08
N SER A 48 1.00 12.86 -17.01
CA SER A 48 2.04 13.90 -17.16
C SER A 48 1.99 14.63 -18.51
N ASN A 49 1.50 13.95 -19.55
CA ASN A 49 1.39 14.50 -20.90
C ASN A 49 0.01 15.12 -21.23
N VAL A 50 -0.89 15.22 -20.25
CA VAL A 50 -2.24 15.74 -20.46
C VAL A 50 -2.30 17.20 -20.04
N SER A 51 -2.39 18.10 -21.01
CA SER A 51 -2.41 19.55 -20.79
C SER A 51 -3.78 20.09 -20.34
N ASP A 52 -4.88 19.44 -20.71
CA ASP A 52 -6.26 19.83 -20.33
C ASP A 52 -6.84 18.80 -19.35
N SER A 53 -7.18 19.26 -18.15
CA SER A 53 -7.78 18.42 -17.11
C SER A 53 -9.11 17.75 -17.54
N LYS A 54 -9.78 18.29 -18.56
CA LYS A 54 -10.98 17.67 -19.13
C LYS A 54 -10.67 16.33 -19.79
N ASN A 55 -9.44 16.13 -20.26
CA ASN A 55 -8.99 14.92 -20.94
C ASN A 55 -8.38 13.88 -19.99
N LEU A 56 -8.26 14.20 -18.69
CA LEU A 56 -7.87 13.22 -17.69
C LEU A 56 -8.90 12.08 -17.64
N ILE A 57 -8.40 10.87 -17.60
CA ILE A 57 -9.19 9.64 -17.41
C ILE A 57 -8.94 9.06 -16.02
N ILE A 58 -9.78 8.14 -15.60
CA ILE A 58 -9.60 7.31 -14.42
C ILE A 58 -9.37 5.89 -14.92
N PRO A 59 -8.17 5.32 -14.77
CA PRO A 59 -7.95 3.92 -15.13
C PRO A 59 -8.73 3.00 -14.20
N VAL A 60 -9.29 1.92 -14.72
CA VAL A 60 -10.01 0.93 -13.90
C VAL A 60 -9.08 0.30 -12.85
N GLY A 61 -7.78 0.24 -13.14
CA GLY A 61 -6.76 -0.18 -12.18
C GLY A 61 -6.81 0.62 -10.88
N ASP A 62 -6.95 1.96 -10.97
CA ASP A 62 -7.05 2.81 -9.77
C ASP A 62 -8.29 2.47 -8.93
N ALA A 63 -9.41 2.10 -9.57
CA ALA A 63 -10.59 1.63 -8.85
C ALA A 63 -10.28 0.32 -8.11
N TYR A 64 -9.63 -0.64 -8.76
CA TYR A 64 -9.25 -1.91 -8.13
C TYR A 64 -8.28 -1.72 -6.97
N TYR A 65 -7.28 -0.84 -7.12
CA TYR A 65 -6.34 -0.52 -6.04
C TYR A 65 -7.06 0.09 -4.83
N ASN A 66 -8.00 1.00 -5.07
CA ASN A 66 -8.79 1.62 -4.00
C ASN A 66 -9.70 0.62 -3.28
N LEU A 67 -10.27 -0.37 -3.97
CA LEU A 67 -11.08 -1.42 -3.35
C LEU A 67 -10.26 -2.24 -2.34
N ILE A 68 -9.02 -2.56 -2.66
CA ILE A 68 -8.10 -3.27 -1.77
C ILE A 68 -7.53 -2.32 -0.71
N GLY A 69 -7.03 -1.15 -1.12
CA GLY A 69 -6.44 -0.15 -0.25
C GLY A 69 -7.35 0.28 0.89
N ASN A 70 -8.64 0.49 0.58
CA ASN A 70 -9.66 0.89 1.57
C ASN A 70 -10.34 -0.31 2.26
N SER A 71 -9.84 -1.53 2.07
CA SER A 71 -10.40 -2.76 2.66
C SER A 71 -11.88 -2.99 2.34
N ILE A 72 -12.34 -2.56 1.17
CA ILE A 72 -13.66 -2.93 0.63
C ILE A 72 -13.61 -4.40 0.21
N ILE A 73 -12.49 -4.84 -0.37
CA ILE A 73 -12.12 -6.24 -0.50
C ILE A 73 -11.36 -6.64 0.76
N ASP A 74 -11.90 -7.57 1.54
CA ASP A 74 -11.22 -8.17 2.70
C ASP A 74 -10.22 -9.23 2.22
N THR A 75 -8.99 -8.83 1.99
CA THR A 75 -7.91 -9.76 1.60
C THR A 75 -7.54 -10.75 2.72
N GLY A 76 -7.85 -10.42 3.98
CA GLY A 76 -7.68 -11.32 5.12
C GLY A 76 -8.65 -12.51 5.11
N HIS A 77 -9.74 -12.43 4.33
CA HIS A 77 -10.66 -13.54 4.15
C HIS A 77 -10.10 -14.64 3.24
N PHE A 78 -9.17 -14.31 2.34
CA PHE A 78 -8.64 -15.23 1.32
C PHE A 78 -7.93 -16.47 1.91
N VAL A 79 -7.45 -16.37 3.15
CA VAL A 79 -6.76 -17.45 3.87
C VAL A 79 -7.69 -18.30 4.75
N LYS A 80 -8.98 -17.95 4.85
CA LYS A 80 -9.93 -18.65 5.70
C LYS A 80 -10.45 -19.91 5.03
N ASP A 81 -10.93 -20.85 5.84
CA ASP A 81 -11.46 -22.14 5.35
C ASP A 81 -12.67 -21.95 4.43
N ASP A 82 -13.51 -20.95 4.70
CA ASP A 82 -14.70 -20.58 3.95
C ASP A 82 -14.45 -19.63 2.77
N ALA A 83 -13.18 -19.27 2.50
CA ALA A 83 -12.80 -18.51 1.31
C ALA A 83 -13.32 -19.19 0.03
N LYS A 84 -13.82 -18.38 -0.89
CA LYS A 84 -14.48 -18.86 -2.11
C LYS A 84 -13.49 -19.02 -3.28
N THR A 85 -14.01 -19.33 -4.43
CA THR A 85 -13.22 -19.78 -5.60
C THR A 85 -12.26 -18.68 -6.10
N ALA A 86 -12.75 -17.47 -6.31
CA ALA A 86 -11.91 -16.39 -6.81
C ALA A 86 -10.91 -15.91 -5.75
N GLU A 87 -11.31 -15.86 -4.48
CA GLU A 87 -10.44 -15.54 -3.36
C GLU A 87 -9.26 -16.51 -3.27
N LYS A 88 -9.52 -17.82 -3.30
CA LYS A 88 -8.49 -18.87 -3.29
C LYS A 88 -7.58 -18.80 -4.51
N ALA A 89 -8.15 -18.54 -5.69
CA ALA A 89 -7.39 -18.39 -6.92
C ALA A 89 -6.41 -17.23 -6.84
N VAL A 90 -6.86 -16.05 -6.39
CA VAL A 90 -6.01 -14.87 -6.23
C VAL A 90 -4.97 -15.08 -5.12
N TYR A 91 -5.34 -15.71 -4.01
CA TYR A 91 -4.38 -16.03 -2.95
C TYR A 91 -3.26 -16.98 -3.42
N SER A 92 -3.57 -17.94 -4.27
CA SER A 92 -2.57 -18.85 -4.84
C SER A 92 -1.53 -18.15 -5.74
N ILE A 93 -1.89 -17.02 -6.34
CA ILE A 93 -0.96 -16.15 -7.09
C ILE A 93 -0.17 -15.26 -6.12
N PHE A 94 -0.85 -14.73 -5.11
CA PHE A 94 -0.29 -13.79 -4.15
C PHE A 94 0.80 -14.41 -3.26
N GLN A 95 0.58 -15.60 -2.70
CA GLN A 95 1.48 -16.20 -1.72
C GLN A 95 2.92 -16.37 -2.23
N PRO A 96 3.17 -17.01 -3.40
CA PRO A 96 4.53 -17.12 -3.92
C PRO A 96 5.14 -15.76 -4.26
N LYS A 97 4.34 -14.82 -4.77
CA LYS A 97 4.81 -13.45 -5.06
C LYS A 97 5.27 -12.73 -3.80
N ARG A 98 4.55 -12.91 -2.71
CA ARG A 98 4.91 -12.33 -1.41
C ARG A 98 6.25 -12.86 -0.89
N GLU A 99 6.45 -14.16 -0.96
CA GLU A 99 7.71 -14.81 -0.57
C GLU A 99 8.88 -14.32 -1.44
N GLU A 100 8.67 -14.25 -2.75
CA GLU A 100 9.64 -13.73 -3.71
C GLU A 100 9.99 -12.26 -3.43
N ALA A 101 8.99 -11.40 -3.21
CA ALA A 101 9.19 -9.97 -2.95
C ALA A 101 9.99 -9.74 -1.67
N VAL A 102 9.64 -10.42 -0.57
CA VAL A 102 10.40 -10.32 0.69
C VAL A 102 11.84 -10.78 0.50
N ALA A 103 12.05 -11.90 -0.18
CA ALA A 103 13.41 -12.40 -0.47
C ALA A 103 14.21 -11.41 -1.34
N ALA A 104 13.58 -10.82 -2.36
CA ALA A 104 14.23 -9.85 -3.25
C ALA A 104 14.59 -8.55 -2.51
N ILE A 105 13.71 -8.04 -1.64
CA ILE A 105 13.98 -6.88 -0.78
C ILE A 105 15.21 -7.14 0.09
N ILE A 106 15.23 -8.26 0.81
CA ILE A 106 16.35 -8.60 1.70
C ILE A 106 17.65 -8.81 0.90
N ALA A 107 17.58 -9.47 -0.25
CA ALA A 107 18.74 -9.65 -1.12
C ALA A 107 19.31 -8.32 -1.63
N GLN A 108 18.44 -7.39 -2.07
CA GLN A 108 18.83 -6.04 -2.48
C GLN A 108 19.51 -5.28 -1.34
N MET A 109 18.97 -5.39 -0.12
CA MET A 109 19.53 -4.73 1.06
C MET A 109 20.80 -5.40 1.61
N GLN A 110 21.04 -6.69 1.35
CA GLN A 110 22.29 -7.36 1.72
C GLN A 110 23.44 -7.13 0.74
N ASN A 111 23.13 -6.69 -0.46
CA ASN A 111 24.12 -6.53 -1.51
C ASN A 111 24.88 -5.20 -1.34
N LYS A 112 26.19 -5.28 -1.07
CA LYS A 112 27.06 -4.10 -0.97
C LYS A 112 27.21 -3.34 -2.29
N ASP A 113 27.06 -4.06 -3.40
CA ASP A 113 27.13 -3.53 -4.76
C ASP A 113 25.72 -3.37 -5.37
N ALA A 114 24.70 -3.17 -4.51
CA ALA A 114 23.34 -2.96 -4.96
C ALA A 114 23.24 -1.76 -5.90
N ALA A 115 22.39 -1.87 -6.93
CA ALA A 115 22.11 -0.80 -7.86
C ALA A 115 21.62 0.46 -7.13
N ALA A 116 21.94 1.63 -7.67
CA ALA A 116 21.38 2.88 -7.19
C ALA A 116 19.84 2.87 -7.35
N TYR A 117 19.13 3.63 -6.51
CA TYR A 117 17.67 3.63 -6.52
C TYR A 117 17.10 3.95 -7.92
N LYS A 118 17.64 4.96 -8.62
CA LYS A 118 17.20 5.35 -9.97
C LYS A 118 17.30 4.22 -11.01
N ASP A 119 18.21 3.25 -10.81
CA ASP A 119 18.48 2.15 -11.75
C ASP A 119 17.65 0.90 -11.45
N LEU A 120 16.83 0.92 -10.38
CA LEU A 120 15.87 -0.14 -10.05
C LEU A 120 14.66 -0.07 -10.98
N ASP A 121 13.98 -1.19 -11.17
CA ASP A 121 12.66 -1.20 -11.78
C ASP A 121 11.59 -0.59 -10.85
N ASP A 122 10.43 -0.26 -11.40
CA ASP A 122 9.37 0.45 -10.67
C ASP A 122 8.83 -0.36 -9.47
N GLU A 123 8.81 -1.69 -9.59
CA GLU A 123 8.35 -2.57 -8.52
C GLU A 123 9.34 -2.53 -7.34
N MET A 124 10.63 -2.69 -7.62
CA MET A 124 11.67 -2.64 -6.59
C MET A 124 11.81 -1.24 -5.98
N LYS A 125 11.66 -0.17 -6.76
CA LYS A 125 11.57 1.20 -6.23
C LYS A 125 10.46 1.32 -5.21
N GLY A 126 9.25 0.86 -5.54
CA GLY A 126 8.12 0.87 -4.62
C GLY A 126 8.39 0.08 -3.33
N TYR A 127 9.12 -1.02 -3.40
CA TYR A 127 9.52 -1.79 -2.23
C TYR A 127 10.56 -1.04 -1.37
N MET A 128 11.55 -0.40 -1.98
CA MET A 128 12.57 0.37 -1.25
C MET A 128 11.96 1.59 -0.55
N ASP A 129 11.03 2.29 -1.22
CA ASP A 129 10.27 3.40 -0.63
C ASP A 129 9.41 2.92 0.55
N TYR A 130 8.72 1.79 0.36
CA TYR A 130 7.90 1.21 1.42
C TYR A 130 8.74 0.87 2.66
N VAL A 131 9.88 0.21 2.46
CA VAL A 131 10.80 -0.15 3.53
C VAL A 131 11.38 1.09 4.21
N CYS A 132 11.93 2.03 3.46
CA CYS A 132 12.59 3.20 4.01
C CYS A 132 11.62 4.17 4.67
N ASP A 133 10.59 4.61 3.92
CA ASP A 133 9.73 5.70 4.35
C ASP A 133 8.59 5.22 5.23
N THR A 134 7.96 4.08 4.88
CA THR A 134 6.81 3.60 5.62
C THR A 134 7.24 2.78 6.83
N VAL A 135 8.05 1.74 6.63
CA VAL A 135 8.40 0.85 7.74
C VAL A 135 9.42 1.50 8.66
N LEU A 136 10.63 1.81 8.15
CA LEU A 136 11.73 2.26 9.01
C LEU A 136 11.50 3.66 9.57
N THR A 137 10.88 4.57 8.81
CA THR A 137 10.69 5.95 9.23
C THR A 137 9.35 6.16 9.93
N LYS A 138 8.22 5.98 9.24
CA LYS A 138 6.90 6.38 9.76
C LYS A 138 6.35 5.44 10.82
N ASN A 139 6.37 4.13 10.55
CA ASN A 139 5.69 3.16 11.41
C ASN A 139 6.49 2.79 12.65
N THR A 140 7.82 2.67 12.52
CA THR A 140 8.66 2.17 13.60
C THR A 140 9.56 3.26 14.23
N GLY A 141 9.94 4.27 13.44
CA GLY A 141 10.90 5.30 13.86
C GLY A 141 12.31 4.75 14.09
N ILE A 142 12.63 3.57 13.53
CA ILE A 142 14.00 3.02 13.54
C ILE A 142 14.94 4.00 12.82
N LEU A 143 14.54 4.47 11.64
CA LEU A 143 15.18 5.62 10.99
C LEU A 143 14.53 6.90 11.52
N ASN A 144 15.23 7.59 12.43
CA ASN A 144 14.70 8.73 13.13
C ASN A 144 14.79 10.00 12.28
N SER A 145 13.65 10.39 11.69
CA SER A 145 13.56 11.56 10.81
C SER A 145 13.97 12.89 11.44
N ASP A 146 13.88 13.01 12.78
CA ASP A 146 14.22 14.25 13.49
C ASP A 146 15.75 14.45 13.61
N LEU A 147 16.52 13.36 13.46
CA LEU A 147 17.98 13.37 13.48
C LEU A 147 18.60 13.58 12.09
N ILE A 148 17.81 13.40 11.02
CA ILE A 148 18.30 13.47 9.65
C ILE A 148 18.54 14.94 9.24
N ASP A 149 19.81 15.28 8.93
CA ASP A 149 20.11 16.55 8.27
C ASP A 149 19.74 16.46 6.78
N LYS A 150 18.69 17.18 6.39
CA LYS A 150 18.21 17.22 5.01
C LYS A 150 19.14 17.95 4.02
N ASN A 151 20.19 18.58 4.51
CA ASN A 151 21.25 19.19 3.70
C ASN A 151 22.51 18.32 3.62
N ASP A 152 22.53 17.16 4.26
CA ASP A 152 23.62 16.19 4.17
C ASP A 152 23.71 15.62 2.75
N ASP A 153 24.91 15.56 2.19
CA ASP A 153 25.16 15.14 0.80
C ASP A 153 24.66 13.70 0.54
N THR A 154 24.80 12.81 1.52
CA THR A 154 24.36 11.42 1.37
C THR A 154 22.82 11.31 1.44
N TYR A 155 22.19 12.11 2.31
CA TYR A 155 20.72 12.21 2.30
C TYR A 155 20.21 12.73 0.95
N ILE A 156 20.85 13.76 0.38
CA ILE A 156 20.51 14.31 -0.94
C ILE A 156 20.70 13.26 -2.03
N SER A 157 21.81 12.52 -2.00
CA SER A 157 22.10 11.44 -2.96
C SER A 157 21.09 10.32 -2.93
N TRP A 158 20.46 10.03 -1.76
CA TRP A 158 19.37 9.08 -1.62
C TRP A 158 18.03 9.70 -2.02
N ALA A 159 17.62 10.77 -1.35
CA ALA A 159 16.24 11.25 -1.36
C ALA A 159 15.89 12.19 -2.54
N LYS A 160 16.88 12.74 -3.24
CA LYS A 160 16.68 13.67 -4.36
C LYS A 160 17.35 13.23 -5.64
N ASP A 161 18.62 12.83 -5.57
CA ASP A 161 19.42 12.48 -6.75
C ASP A 161 19.26 11.00 -7.12
N GLU A 162 18.83 10.16 -6.15
CA GLU A 162 18.56 8.73 -6.32
C GLU A 162 19.76 7.91 -6.82
N VAL A 163 20.99 8.41 -6.57
CA VAL A 163 22.24 7.87 -7.14
C VAL A 163 22.95 6.85 -6.25
N ILE A 164 22.37 6.52 -5.09
CA ILE A 164 22.89 5.51 -4.18
C ILE A 164 21.82 4.44 -3.89
N SER A 165 22.26 3.28 -3.38
CA SER A 165 21.36 2.22 -2.93
C SER A 165 20.85 2.46 -1.50
N LEU A 166 19.72 1.81 -1.13
CA LEU A 166 19.24 1.82 0.25
C LEU A 166 20.27 1.19 1.22
N TYR A 167 21.02 0.18 0.76
CA TYR A 167 22.16 -0.36 1.51
C TYR A 167 23.16 0.73 1.91
N THR A 168 23.60 1.54 0.94
CA THR A 168 24.56 2.63 1.17
C THR A 168 23.99 3.68 2.10
N TYR A 169 22.74 4.09 1.88
CA TYR A 169 22.07 5.10 2.70
C TYR A 169 21.92 4.66 4.17
N LEU A 170 21.45 3.44 4.43
CA LEU A 170 21.25 2.96 5.80
C LEU A 170 22.57 2.75 6.56
N ASN A 171 23.61 2.25 5.89
CA ASN A 171 24.94 2.16 6.52
C ASN A 171 25.48 3.54 6.90
N TYR A 172 25.25 4.55 6.06
CA TYR A 172 25.59 5.92 6.39
C TYR A 172 24.75 6.45 7.57
N ALA A 173 23.44 6.21 7.56
CA ALA A 173 22.53 6.60 8.63
C ALA A 173 22.94 6.01 10.00
N ILE A 174 23.42 4.76 10.02
CA ILE A 174 24.00 4.13 11.21
C ILE A 174 25.23 4.92 11.68
N SER A 175 26.15 5.26 10.78
CA SER A 175 27.38 6.00 11.11
C SER A 175 27.12 7.40 11.65
N LYS A 176 25.98 7.99 11.29
CA LYS A 176 25.53 9.32 11.74
C LYS A 176 24.63 9.28 12.97
N ASN A 177 24.39 8.10 13.54
CA ASN A 177 23.44 7.91 14.64
C ASN A 177 22.01 8.38 14.31
N TRP A 178 21.57 8.24 13.07
CA TRP A 178 20.19 8.49 12.66
C TRP A 178 19.27 7.29 12.91
N ILE A 179 19.85 6.16 13.33
CA ILE A 179 19.11 4.96 13.68
C ILE A 179 18.84 4.93 15.20
N ASP A 180 17.58 4.81 15.57
CA ASP A 180 17.16 4.57 16.95
C ASP A 180 17.23 3.07 17.26
N THR A 181 18.36 2.62 17.79
CA THR A 181 18.62 1.22 18.11
C THR A 181 17.71 0.68 19.20
N THR A 182 17.07 1.53 20.01
CA THR A 182 16.12 1.09 21.04
C THR A 182 14.87 0.47 20.46
N LYS A 183 14.58 0.73 19.17
CA LYS A 183 13.47 0.16 18.42
C LYS A 183 13.78 -1.23 17.84
N LEU A 184 15.05 -1.64 17.81
CA LEU A 184 15.49 -2.93 17.29
C LEU A 184 15.51 -4.04 18.35
N GLY A 185 15.22 -3.71 19.60
CA GLY A 185 15.23 -4.65 20.74
C GLY A 185 16.15 -4.22 21.87
N GLU A 186 16.25 -5.07 22.90
CA GLU A 186 17.02 -4.76 24.12
C GLU A 186 18.52 -5.10 24.02
N ASN A 187 19.03 -5.42 22.85
CA ASN A 187 20.42 -5.82 22.66
C ASN A 187 21.36 -4.61 22.65
N SER A 188 22.52 -4.76 23.28
CA SER A 188 23.62 -3.80 23.13
C SER A 188 24.40 -4.16 21.86
N TYR A 189 24.43 -3.28 20.91
CA TYR A 189 25.16 -3.45 19.65
C TYR A 189 26.59 -2.94 19.81
N SER A 190 27.57 -3.72 19.38
CA SER A 190 29.01 -3.40 19.46
C SER A 190 29.58 -2.87 18.14
N SER A 191 28.86 -3.03 17.03
CA SER A 191 29.30 -2.58 15.71
C SER A 191 28.15 -2.11 14.79
N SER A 192 28.50 -1.32 13.80
CA SER A 192 27.55 -0.89 12.76
C SER A 192 27.01 -2.07 11.95
N GLU A 193 27.82 -3.11 11.74
CA GLU A 193 27.41 -4.33 11.02
C GLU A 193 26.31 -5.09 11.80
N GLU A 194 26.43 -5.18 13.13
CA GLU A 194 25.41 -5.80 13.98
C GLU A 194 24.08 -5.01 13.92
N ILE A 195 24.16 -3.68 13.98
CA ILE A 195 22.96 -2.83 13.84
C ILE A 195 22.30 -3.06 12.47
N TYR A 196 23.09 -3.09 11.40
CA TYR A 196 22.58 -3.31 10.05
C TYR A 196 21.91 -4.68 9.92
N GLN A 197 22.55 -5.73 10.42
CA GLN A 197 22.00 -7.09 10.40
C GLN A 197 20.68 -7.17 11.20
N GLU A 198 20.58 -6.46 12.31
CA GLU A 198 19.34 -6.43 13.09
C GLU A 198 18.22 -5.68 12.38
N ILE A 199 18.53 -4.61 11.65
CA ILE A 199 17.54 -3.96 10.75
C ILE A 199 17.00 -4.97 9.73
N LEU A 200 17.87 -5.78 9.12
CA LEU A 200 17.43 -6.80 8.15
C LEU A 200 16.54 -7.86 8.80
N ASN A 201 16.92 -8.37 9.97
CA ASN A 201 16.13 -9.35 10.72
C ASN A 201 14.74 -8.77 11.06
N TYR A 202 14.73 -7.54 11.59
CA TYR A 202 13.50 -6.83 11.92
C TYR A 202 12.59 -6.68 10.70
N LEU A 203 13.13 -6.22 9.57
CA LEU A 203 12.37 -6.05 8.33
C LEU A 203 11.80 -7.37 7.80
N GLN A 204 12.60 -8.44 7.84
CA GLN A 204 12.13 -9.75 7.38
C GLN A 204 10.94 -10.24 8.20
N ASP A 205 10.96 -10.04 9.52
CA ASP A 205 9.86 -10.43 10.39
C ASP A 205 8.66 -9.48 10.29
N TYR A 206 8.91 -8.18 10.13
CA TYR A 206 7.88 -7.17 9.95
C TYR A 206 7.08 -7.43 8.67
N LEU A 207 7.75 -7.53 7.53
CA LEU A 207 7.12 -7.72 6.22
C LEU A 207 6.31 -9.03 6.11
N LYS A 208 6.65 -10.07 6.88
CA LYS A 208 5.87 -11.32 6.90
C LYS A 208 4.45 -11.16 7.43
N ASN A 209 4.19 -10.14 8.24
CA ASN A 209 2.91 -9.96 8.93
C ASN A 209 2.25 -8.61 8.60
N ASP A 210 2.78 -7.88 7.63
CA ASP A 210 2.35 -6.53 7.32
C ASP A 210 1.27 -6.52 6.23
N SER A 211 0.02 -6.28 6.64
CA SER A 211 -1.12 -6.19 5.72
C SER A 211 -1.03 -4.98 4.76
N SER A 212 -0.29 -3.94 5.11
CA SER A 212 -0.08 -2.79 4.22
C SER A 212 0.89 -3.13 3.11
N PHE A 213 1.91 -3.94 3.41
CA PHE A 213 2.77 -4.52 2.39
C PHE A 213 2.00 -5.47 1.46
N ASP A 214 1.10 -6.28 2.02
CA ASP A 214 0.25 -7.16 1.23
C ASP A 214 -0.61 -6.37 0.22
N LYS A 215 -1.15 -5.20 0.61
CA LYS A 215 -1.91 -4.33 -0.30
C LYS A 215 -1.05 -3.82 -1.46
N LEU A 216 0.19 -3.42 -1.20
CA LEU A 216 1.15 -3.02 -2.24
C LEU A 216 1.43 -4.17 -3.23
N LEU A 217 1.56 -5.40 -2.72
CA LEU A 217 1.75 -6.58 -3.57
C LEU A 217 0.53 -6.87 -4.44
N TYR A 218 -0.70 -6.80 -3.90
CA TYR A 218 -1.92 -6.94 -4.68
C TYR A 218 -2.02 -5.86 -5.77
N GLU A 219 -1.64 -4.62 -5.46
CA GLU A 219 -1.57 -3.55 -6.45
C GLU A 219 -0.62 -3.91 -7.60
N ASN A 220 0.58 -4.39 -7.29
CA ASN A 220 1.55 -4.83 -8.31
C ASN A 220 1.04 -6.02 -9.12
N LEU A 221 0.34 -6.99 -8.50
CA LEU A 221 -0.27 -8.11 -9.22
C LEU A 221 -1.37 -7.66 -10.19
N ILE A 222 -2.13 -6.62 -9.84
CA ILE A 222 -3.13 -6.04 -10.75
C ILE A 222 -2.43 -5.24 -11.85
N LYS A 223 -1.44 -4.41 -11.54
CA LYS A 223 -0.67 -3.63 -12.52
C LYS A 223 -0.02 -4.51 -13.58
N SER A 224 0.52 -5.65 -13.16
CA SER A 224 1.14 -6.64 -14.06
C SER A 224 0.12 -7.48 -14.85
N GLY A 225 -1.18 -7.40 -14.51
CA GLY A 225 -2.22 -8.25 -15.09
C GLY A 225 -2.22 -9.69 -14.55
N SER A 226 -1.40 -10.01 -13.56
CA SER A 226 -1.38 -11.32 -12.92
C SER A 226 -2.67 -11.61 -12.15
N VAL A 227 -3.28 -10.56 -11.59
CA VAL A 227 -4.65 -10.55 -11.07
C VAL A 227 -5.50 -9.72 -12.03
N THR A 228 -6.51 -10.35 -12.61
CA THR A 228 -7.34 -9.74 -13.66
C THR A 228 -8.54 -9.00 -13.08
N GLY A 229 -9.12 -8.06 -13.85
CA GLY A 229 -10.36 -7.38 -13.49
C GLY A 229 -11.52 -8.37 -13.26
N ASN A 230 -11.59 -9.47 -14.03
CA ASN A 230 -12.59 -10.50 -13.83
C ASN A 230 -12.48 -11.15 -12.45
N GLN A 231 -11.25 -11.45 -12.00
CA GLN A 231 -11.03 -11.99 -10.65
C GLN A 231 -11.41 -10.98 -9.57
N VAL A 232 -11.08 -9.70 -9.74
CA VAL A 232 -11.50 -8.63 -8.80
C VAL A 232 -13.02 -8.54 -8.73
N CYS A 233 -13.72 -8.53 -9.86
CA CYS A 233 -15.19 -8.50 -9.91
C CYS A 233 -15.82 -9.75 -9.29
N ALA A 234 -15.24 -10.94 -9.52
CA ALA A 234 -15.70 -12.19 -8.92
C ALA A 234 -15.54 -12.15 -7.38
N ILE A 235 -14.44 -11.64 -6.86
CA ILE A 235 -14.22 -11.46 -5.41
C ILE A 235 -15.26 -10.49 -4.82
N LEU A 236 -15.55 -9.38 -5.48
CA LEU A 236 -16.57 -8.43 -5.03
C LEU A 236 -17.96 -9.10 -4.91
N TYR A 237 -18.29 -9.99 -5.83
CA TYR A 237 -19.50 -10.80 -5.73
C TYR A 237 -19.43 -11.80 -4.57
N GLU A 238 -18.33 -12.53 -4.47
CA GLU A 238 -18.11 -13.53 -3.42
C GLU A 238 -18.21 -12.94 -2.01
N GLN A 239 -17.74 -11.70 -1.83
CA GLN A 239 -17.82 -10.97 -0.57
C GLN A 239 -19.12 -10.15 -0.39
N GLY A 240 -20.06 -10.25 -1.35
CA GLY A 240 -21.36 -9.59 -1.25
C GLY A 240 -21.34 -8.07 -1.47
N VAL A 241 -20.24 -7.53 -2.01
CA VAL A 241 -20.09 -6.10 -2.31
C VAL A 241 -20.78 -5.73 -3.63
N LEU A 242 -20.62 -6.57 -4.66
CA LEU A 242 -21.21 -6.36 -5.98
C LEU A 242 -22.32 -7.41 -6.24
N PRO A 243 -23.60 -7.00 -6.34
CA PRO A 243 -24.66 -7.93 -6.71
C PRO A 243 -24.51 -8.37 -8.17
N MET A 244 -24.65 -9.67 -8.43
CA MET A 244 -24.49 -10.27 -9.75
C MET A 244 -25.32 -11.54 -9.82
N ASP A 245 -25.77 -11.94 -11.01
CA ASP A 245 -26.37 -13.26 -11.18
C ASP A 245 -25.30 -14.36 -11.32
N GLU A 246 -25.70 -15.60 -11.07
CA GLU A 246 -24.78 -16.74 -11.09
C GLU A 246 -24.17 -17.00 -12.48
N SER A 247 -24.89 -16.68 -13.55
CA SER A 247 -24.39 -16.82 -14.92
C SER A 247 -23.27 -15.84 -15.21
N ALA A 248 -23.43 -14.59 -14.82
CA ALA A 248 -22.38 -13.56 -14.92
C ALA A 248 -21.16 -13.92 -14.09
N TYR A 249 -21.36 -14.37 -12.85
CA TYR A 249 -20.26 -14.84 -11.99
C TYR A 249 -19.47 -15.99 -12.62
N ASN A 250 -20.16 -17.02 -13.11
CA ASN A 250 -19.52 -18.14 -13.80
C ASN A 250 -18.80 -17.70 -15.09
N GLY A 251 -19.34 -16.71 -15.79
CA GLY A 251 -18.69 -16.08 -16.94
C GLY A 251 -17.37 -15.40 -16.58
N LEU A 252 -17.33 -14.66 -15.46
CA LEU A 252 -16.08 -14.06 -14.94
C LEU A 252 -15.04 -15.13 -14.60
N LEU A 253 -15.43 -16.19 -13.89
CA LEU A 253 -14.51 -17.28 -13.51
C LEU A 253 -13.95 -18.04 -14.72
N SER A 254 -14.75 -18.23 -15.77
CA SER A 254 -14.32 -18.93 -16.99
C SER A 254 -13.61 -18.03 -18.00
N GLY A 255 -13.61 -16.72 -17.78
CA GLY A 255 -13.06 -15.74 -18.74
C GLY A 255 -13.88 -15.63 -20.03
N SER A 256 -15.19 -15.97 -20.00
CA SER A 256 -16.07 -15.89 -21.16
C SER A 256 -16.76 -14.53 -21.30
N ILE A 257 -16.59 -13.66 -20.34
CA ILE A 257 -17.00 -12.23 -20.34
C ILE A 257 -15.89 -11.35 -19.80
#